data_28f5a05e8be7e209be7d81ecf014c04c
#
_entry.id   28f5a05e8be7e209be7d81ecf014c04c
#
_cell.length_a   1.000
_cell.length_b   1.000
_cell.length_c   1.000
_cell.angle_alpha   90.00
_cell.angle_beta   90.00
_cell.angle_gamma   90.00
#
_symmetry.space_group_name_H-M   'P 1'
#
loop_
_entity.id
_entity.type
_entity.pdbx_description
1 polymer ?
#
loop_
_entity_poly.entity_id
_entity_poly.type
_entity_poly.pdbx_seq_one_letter_code
_entity_poly.pdbx_strand_id
1 'polypeptide(L)'
;VYREVITNVEEALRDAAIIVAIIVVLFLLNARTAFITMISLPITLLLSAIVFYIFGIGINIMVLGGLTIAIGELVDDAIVDMENIFRRLRLNTLLPKEEHIHPLKVIFEASKEVRGSVVYATILQLIVFVPFLLLPGIDGKILAPIGIAYITSMIMSLLVA
;
A
#
# COMPACT_ATOMS: atom_id res chain seq x y z
N VAL A 1 -0.38 -38.35 1.80
CA VAL A 1 -1.27 -37.21 2.04
C VAL A 1 -0.51 -36.04 2.70
N TYR A 2 0.10 -36.21 3.88
CA TYR A 2 0.85 -35.11 4.58
C TYR A 2 2.05 -34.60 3.77
N ARG A 3 2.83 -35.46 3.14
CA ARG A 3 3.97 -35.06 2.31
C ARG A 3 3.55 -34.30 1.07
N GLU A 4 2.48 -34.71 0.41
CA GLU A 4 1.97 -34.05 -0.78
C GLU A 4 1.45 -32.63 -0.46
N VAL A 5 0.77 -32.45 0.67
CA VAL A 5 0.30 -31.14 1.12
C VAL A 5 1.50 -30.20 1.40
N ILE A 6 2.52 -30.71 2.07
CA ILE A 6 3.74 -29.91 2.35
C ILE A 6 4.46 -29.54 1.06
N THR A 7 4.59 -30.47 0.12
CA THR A 7 5.25 -30.21 -1.18
C THR A 7 4.47 -29.18 -2.00
N ASN A 8 3.14 -29.28 -2.04
CA ASN A 8 2.30 -28.32 -2.75
C ASN A 8 2.36 -26.91 -2.15
N VAL A 9 2.44 -26.81 -0.80
CA VAL A 9 2.61 -25.52 -0.13
C VAL A 9 4.00 -24.93 -0.39
N GLU A 10 5.04 -25.77 -0.37
CA GLU A 10 6.41 -25.36 -0.65
C GLU A 10 6.57 -24.89 -2.10
N GLU A 11 5.98 -25.58 -3.08
CA GLU A 11 5.93 -25.17 -4.48
C GLU A 11 5.16 -23.85 -4.66
N ALA A 12 3.99 -23.71 -4.04
CA ALA A 12 3.20 -22.48 -4.10
C ALA A 12 3.95 -21.28 -3.49
N LEU A 13 4.62 -21.48 -2.36
CA LEU A 13 5.44 -20.44 -1.72
C LEU A 13 6.64 -20.05 -2.59
N ARG A 14 7.30 -21.01 -3.19
CA ARG A 14 8.43 -20.77 -4.11
C ARG A 14 7.95 -19.98 -5.34
N ASP A 15 6.87 -20.40 -5.96
CA ASP A 15 6.34 -19.75 -7.15
C ASP A 15 5.84 -18.33 -6.84
N ALA A 16 5.18 -18.13 -5.71
CA ALA A 16 4.82 -16.80 -5.22
C ALA A 16 6.05 -15.93 -4.99
N ALA A 17 7.10 -16.47 -4.36
CA ALA A 17 8.35 -15.74 -4.13
C ALA A 17 9.05 -15.35 -5.43
N ILE A 18 9.05 -16.23 -6.44
CA ILE A 18 9.62 -15.95 -7.78
C ILE A 18 8.82 -14.84 -8.47
N ILE A 19 7.48 -14.91 -8.44
CA ILE A 19 6.60 -13.90 -9.04
C ILE A 19 6.83 -12.54 -8.36
N VAL A 20 6.86 -12.50 -7.04
CA VAL A 20 7.14 -11.27 -6.29
C VAL A 20 8.53 -10.73 -6.62
N ALA A 21 9.55 -11.58 -6.70
CA ALA A 21 10.90 -11.16 -7.07
C ALA A 21 10.95 -10.57 -8.48
N ILE A 22 10.26 -11.17 -9.46
CA ILE A 22 10.16 -10.66 -10.82
C ILE A 22 9.47 -9.29 -10.82
N ILE A 23 8.35 -9.16 -10.13
CA ILE A 23 7.62 -7.90 -10.02
C ILE A 23 8.52 -6.83 -9.39
N VAL A 24 9.17 -7.12 -8.26
CA VAL A 24 10.09 -6.20 -7.59
C VAL A 24 11.25 -5.79 -8.51
N VAL A 25 11.83 -6.72 -9.27
CA VAL A 25 12.91 -6.41 -10.23
C VAL A 25 12.39 -5.52 -11.36
N LEU A 26 11.21 -5.79 -11.90
CA LEU A 26 10.58 -4.95 -12.94
C LEU A 26 10.31 -3.54 -12.43
N PHE A 27 9.92 -3.40 -11.16
CA PHE A 27 9.72 -2.09 -10.52
C PHE A 27 11.03 -1.39 -10.14
N LEU A 28 12.06 -2.14 -9.73
CA LEU A 28 13.41 -1.61 -9.44
C LEU A 28 14.14 -1.08 -10.68
N LEU A 29 13.70 -1.41 -11.91
CA LEU A 29 14.21 -0.76 -13.13
C LEU A 29 13.97 0.75 -13.13
N ASN A 30 13.06 1.25 -12.28
CA ASN A 30 12.87 2.68 -11.98
C ASN A 30 13.32 3.00 -10.55
N ALA A 31 14.62 3.18 -10.34
CA ALA A 31 15.22 3.47 -9.03
C ALA A 31 14.55 4.65 -8.29
N ARG A 32 13.99 5.61 -9.02
CA ARG A 32 13.24 6.74 -8.42
C ARG A 32 11.94 6.32 -7.76
N THR A 33 11.16 5.42 -8.40
CA THR A 33 9.92 4.87 -7.84
C THR A 33 10.20 4.09 -6.57
N ALA A 34 11.19 3.19 -6.61
CA ALA A 34 11.62 2.42 -5.46
C ALA A 34 12.03 3.32 -4.29
N PHE A 35 12.75 4.41 -4.56
CA PHE A 35 13.21 5.35 -3.54
C PHE A 35 12.04 6.10 -2.86
N ILE A 36 11.06 6.57 -3.64
CA ILE A 36 9.88 7.28 -3.09
C ILE A 36 9.03 6.32 -2.25
N THR A 37 8.78 5.11 -2.74
CA THR A 37 8.05 4.08 -1.98
C THR A 37 8.80 3.71 -0.69
N MET A 38 10.13 3.58 -0.74
CA MET A 38 10.95 3.31 0.44
C MET A 38 10.90 4.43 1.50
N ILE A 39 10.63 5.66 1.12
CA ILE A 39 10.49 6.78 2.05
C ILE A 39 9.05 6.89 2.57
N SER A 40 8.05 6.74 1.71
CA SER A 40 6.64 6.89 2.10
C SER A 40 6.17 5.81 3.07
N LEU A 41 6.65 4.56 2.93
CA LEU A 41 6.31 3.47 3.86
C LEU A 41 6.69 3.76 5.32
N PRO A 42 7.97 4.07 5.64
CA PRO A 42 8.34 4.40 7.01
C PRO A 42 7.58 5.60 7.58
N ILE A 43 7.32 6.62 6.75
CA ILE A 43 6.55 7.80 7.18
C ILE A 43 5.13 7.41 7.56
N THR A 44 4.46 6.62 6.74
CA THR A 44 3.10 6.13 7.02
C THR A 44 3.06 5.27 8.28
N LEU A 45 4.03 4.37 8.45
CA LEU A 45 4.13 3.53 9.65
C LEU A 45 4.40 4.35 10.91
N LEU A 46 5.27 5.37 10.84
CA LEU A 46 5.52 6.28 11.95
C LEU A 46 4.27 7.07 12.32
N LEU A 47 3.54 7.59 11.35
CA LEU A 47 2.28 8.29 11.61
C LEU A 47 1.24 7.35 12.24
N SER A 48 1.13 6.12 11.76
CA SER A 48 0.26 5.10 12.35
C SER A 48 0.65 4.80 13.79
N ALA A 49 1.95 4.65 14.08
CA ALA A 49 2.46 4.45 15.43
C ALA A 49 2.18 5.63 16.37
N ILE A 50 2.28 6.87 15.87
CA ILE A 50 1.92 8.07 16.62
C ILE A 50 0.42 8.07 16.96
N VAL A 51 -0.43 7.71 16.00
CA VAL A 51 -1.88 7.59 16.25
C VAL A 51 -2.16 6.52 17.31
N PHE A 52 -1.51 5.36 17.24
CA PHE A 52 -1.66 4.31 18.25
C PHE A 52 -1.25 4.81 19.64
N TYR A 53 -0.14 5.55 19.72
CA TYR A 53 0.32 6.14 20.97
C TYR A 53 -0.69 7.14 21.55
N ILE A 54 -1.24 8.05 20.73
CA ILE A 54 -2.22 9.05 21.14
C ILE A 54 -3.52 8.40 21.64
N PHE A 55 -3.98 7.35 20.95
CA PHE A 55 -5.23 6.65 21.32
C PHE A 55 -5.02 5.53 22.35
N GLY A 56 -3.79 5.33 22.84
CA GLY A 56 -3.49 4.29 23.82
C GLY A 56 -3.66 2.86 23.29
N ILE A 57 -3.52 2.66 21.99
CA ILE A 57 -3.63 1.34 21.35
C ILE A 57 -2.31 0.62 21.54
N GLY A 58 -2.33 -0.47 22.34
CA GLY A 58 -1.14 -1.29 22.57
C GLY A 58 -0.70 -2.04 21.31
N ILE A 59 0.60 -1.99 21.01
CA ILE A 59 1.18 -2.76 19.91
C ILE A 59 1.30 -4.22 20.36
N ASN A 60 0.55 -5.08 19.71
CA ASN A 60 0.57 -6.53 19.92
C ASN A 60 0.69 -7.27 18.56
N ILE A 61 0.77 -8.58 18.59
CA ILE A 61 0.91 -9.41 17.37
C ILE A 61 -0.24 -9.17 16.39
N MET A 62 -1.45 -8.93 16.87
CA MET A 62 -2.62 -8.68 16.02
C MET A 62 -2.51 -7.32 15.33
N VAL A 63 -2.09 -6.28 16.05
CA VAL A 63 -1.81 -4.95 15.48
C VAL A 63 -0.69 -5.03 14.44
N LEU A 64 0.38 -5.78 14.72
CA LEU A 64 1.46 -6.02 13.74
C LEU A 64 0.97 -6.76 12.51
N GLY A 65 0.06 -7.73 12.67
CA GLY A 65 -0.60 -8.41 11.56
C GLY A 65 -1.39 -7.45 10.68
N GLY A 66 -2.19 -6.57 11.27
CA GLY A 66 -2.93 -5.53 10.56
C GLY A 66 -2.02 -4.55 9.81
N LEU A 67 -0.91 -4.12 10.44
CA LEU A 67 0.11 -3.31 9.80
C LEU A 67 0.76 -4.02 8.62
N THR A 68 1.04 -5.31 8.74
CA THR A 68 1.65 -6.11 7.65
C THR A 68 0.73 -6.19 6.44
N ILE A 69 -0.57 -6.38 6.65
CA ILE A 69 -1.57 -6.36 5.57
C ILE A 69 -1.60 -4.97 4.92
N ALA A 70 -1.63 -3.91 5.74
CA ALA A 70 -1.64 -2.54 5.26
C ALA A 70 -0.40 -2.20 4.42
N ILE A 71 0.79 -2.68 4.78
CA ILE A 71 2.03 -2.45 4.02
C ILE A 71 1.89 -2.92 2.56
N GLY A 72 1.27 -4.06 2.32
CA GLY A 72 1.03 -4.56 0.96
C GLY A 72 0.22 -3.59 0.12
N GLU A 73 -0.89 -3.12 0.64
CA GLU A 73 -1.77 -2.14 -0.02
C GLU A 73 -1.07 -0.79 -0.21
N LEU A 74 -0.31 -0.33 0.79
CA LEU A 74 0.44 0.93 0.71
C LEU A 74 1.45 0.93 -0.44
N VAL A 75 2.11 -0.21 -0.67
CA VAL A 75 3.05 -0.39 -1.77
C VAL A 75 2.30 -0.34 -3.10
N ASP A 76 1.16 -1.01 -3.21
CA ASP A 76 0.36 -1.04 -4.44
C ASP A 76 -0.15 0.36 -4.81
N ASP A 77 -0.68 1.12 -3.87
CA ASP A 77 -1.15 2.49 -4.10
C ASP A 77 -0.01 3.42 -4.56
N ALA A 78 1.14 3.34 -3.90
CA ALA A 78 2.31 4.12 -4.26
C ALA A 78 2.84 3.76 -5.67
N ILE A 79 2.79 2.49 -6.05
CA ILE A 79 3.21 2.02 -7.37
C ILE A 79 2.29 2.58 -8.45
N VAL A 80 0.97 2.52 -8.27
CA VAL A 80 -0.02 3.00 -9.23
C VAL A 80 0.15 4.50 -9.48
N ASP A 81 0.32 5.31 -8.43
CA ASP A 81 0.52 6.76 -8.56
C ASP A 81 1.83 7.06 -9.29
N MET A 82 2.92 6.42 -8.91
CA MET A 82 4.23 6.62 -9.53
C MET A 82 4.26 6.19 -11.00
N GLU A 83 3.60 5.08 -11.36
CA GLU A 83 3.51 4.63 -12.75
C GLU A 83 2.79 5.69 -13.61
N ASN A 84 1.67 6.23 -13.13
CA ASN A 84 0.94 7.28 -13.84
C ASN A 84 1.78 8.55 -14.01
N ILE A 85 2.48 8.99 -12.96
CA ILE A 85 3.38 10.14 -13.00
C ILE A 85 4.48 9.95 -14.06
N PHE A 86 5.16 8.79 -14.05
CA PHE A 86 6.21 8.52 -15.04
C PHE A 86 5.68 8.45 -16.46
N ARG A 87 4.53 7.83 -16.66
CA ARG A 87 3.86 7.79 -17.96
C ARG A 87 3.57 9.20 -18.48
N ARG A 88 3.03 10.08 -17.65
CA ARG A 88 2.71 11.46 -18.00
C ARG A 88 3.95 12.30 -18.25
N LEU A 89 4.99 12.15 -17.43
CA LEU A 89 6.28 12.84 -17.67
C LEU A 89 6.91 12.40 -19.00
N ARG A 90 6.86 11.10 -19.31
CA ARG A 90 7.36 10.58 -20.58
C ARG A 90 6.57 11.15 -21.76
N LEU A 91 5.25 11.18 -21.67
CA LEU A 91 4.41 11.77 -22.72
C LEU A 91 4.74 13.26 -22.92
N ASN A 92 4.95 14.02 -21.85
CA ASN A 92 5.34 15.42 -21.91
C ASN A 92 6.69 15.61 -22.64
N THR A 93 7.65 14.71 -22.45
CA THR A 93 8.95 14.79 -23.16
C THR A 93 8.86 14.46 -24.66
N LEU A 94 7.79 13.79 -25.10
CA LEU A 94 7.56 13.48 -26.52
C LEU A 94 6.87 14.62 -27.28
N LEU A 95 6.35 15.63 -26.59
CA LEU A 95 5.76 16.82 -27.21
C LEU A 95 6.85 17.71 -27.82
N PRO A 96 6.53 18.58 -28.79
CA PRO A 96 7.41 19.64 -29.22
C PRO A 96 7.85 20.52 -28.07
N LYS A 97 9.08 21.03 -28.09
CA LYS A 97 9.64 21.84 -26.97
C LYS A 97 8.79 23.04 -26.57
N GLU A 98 8.04 23.59 -27.51
CA GLU A 98 7.16 24.74 -27.33
C GLU A 98 5.89 24.39 -26.52
N GLU A 99 5.52 23.11 -26.50
CA GLU A 99 4.34 22.59 -25.79
C GLU A 99 4.69 21.89 -24.47
N HIS A 100 5.98 21.87 -24.09
CA HIS A 100 6.40 21.23 -22.84
C HIS A 100 5.78 21.96 -21.65
N ILE A 101 5.05 21.20 -20.84
CA ILE A 101 4.54 21.65 -19.55
C ILE A 101 5.64 21.45 -18.49
N HIS A 102 5.70 22.37 -17.54
CA HIS A 102 6.67 22.28 -16.44
C HIS A 102 6.50 20.95 -15.69
N PRO A 103 7.58 20.18 -15.41
CA PRO A 103 7.51 18.85 -14.83
C PRO A 103 6.68 18.77 -13.55
N LEU A 104 6.79 19.75 -12.65
CA LEU A 104 6.01 19.78 -11.41
C LEU A 104 4.50 19.88 -11.66
N LYS A 105 4.08 20.58 -12.71
CA LYS A 105 2.67 20.66 -13.09
C LYS A 105 2.19 19.32 -13.65
N VAL A 106 3.01 18.65 -14.45
CA VAL A 106 2.70 17.31 -14.98
C VAL A 106 2.56 16.29 -13.83
N ILE A 107 3.44 16.33 -12.85
CA ILE A 107 3.39 15.47 -11.65
C ILE A 107 2.09 15.74 -10.89
N PHE A 108 1.76 16.98 -10.63
CA PHE A 108 0.54 17.36 -9.90
C PHE A 108 -0.73 16.88 -10.61
N GLU A 109 -0.84 17.12 -11.93
CA GLU A 109 -2.01 16.68 -12.70
C GLU A 109 -2.09 15.14 -12.78
N ALA A 110 -0.96 14.46 -12.94
CA ALA A 110 -0.91 13.00 -12.99
C ALA A 110 -1.35 12.37 -11.66
N SER A 111 -0.87 12.89 -10.54
CA SER A 111 -1.26 12.40 -9.21
C SER A 111 -2.74 12.69 -8.93
N LYS A 112 -3.23 13.88 -9.31
CA LYS A 112 -4.63 14.24 -9.19
C LYS A 112 -5.56 13.32 -9.99
N GLU A 113 -5.13 12.87 -11.16
CA GLU A 113 -5.90 11.98 -12.04
C GLU A 113 -6.19 10.62 -11.37
N VAL A 114 -5.21 10.05 -10.67
CA VAL A 114 -5.32 8.72 -10.04
C VAL A 114 -5.93 8.82 -8.63
N ARG A 115 -5.76 9.94 -7.96
CA ARG A 115 -6.19 10.13 -6.57
C ARG A 115 -7.65 9.78 -6.32
N GLY A 116 -8.55 10.14 -7.24
CA GLY A 116 -9.96 9.78 -7.12
C GLY A 116 -10.17 8.27 -7.03
N SER A 117 -9.53 7.50 -7.91
CA SER A 117 -9.63 6.05 -7.94
C SER A 117 -9.03 5.41 -6.69
N VAL A 118 -7.87 5.90 -6.23
CA VAL A 118 -7.22 5.42 -5.00
C VAL A 118 -8.10 5.68 -3.79
N VAL A 119 -8.68 6.89 -3.64
CA VAL A 119 -9.59 7.21 -2.54
C VAL A 119 -10.80 6.29 -2.53
N TYR A 120 -11.43 6.03 -3.69
CA TYR A 120 -12.57 5.11 -3.75
C TYR A 120 -12.17 3.68 -3.41
N ALA A 121 -11.03 3.20 -3.91
CA ALA A 121 -10.52 1.87 -3.56
C ALA A 121 -10.27 1.75 -2.05
N THR A 122 -9.60 2.73 -1.45
CA THR A 122 -9.34 2.78 -0.01
C THR A 122 -10.64 2.76 0.80
N ILE A 123 -11.66 3.54 0.41
CA ILE A 123 -12.95 3.54 1.09
C ILE A 123 -13.61 2.15 1.04
N LEU A 124 -13.59 1.49 -0.13
CA LEU A 124 -14.14 0.15 -0.27
C LEU A 124 -13.41 -0.87 0.61
N GLN A 125 -12.09 -0.80 0.67
CA GLN A 125 -11.26 -1.64 1.53
C GLN A 125 -11.57 -1.40 3.02
N LEU A 126 -11.70 -0.14 3.43
CA LEU A 126 -12.08 0.21 4.81
C LEU A 126 -13.44 -0.39 5.19
N ILE A 127 -14.43 -0.34 4.29
CA ILE A 127 -15.76 -0.93 4.52
C ILE A 127 -15.67 -2.44 4.76
N VAL A 128 -14.78 -3.14 4.06
CA VAL A 128 -14.55 -4.59 4.24
C VAL A 128 -14.03 -4.91 5.65
N PHE A 129 -13.26 -4.00 6.26
CA PHE A 129 -12.71 -4.20 7.60
C PHE A 129 -13.65 -3.78 8.74
N VAL A 130 -14.69 -2.99 8.47
CA VAL A 130 -15.70 -2.58 9.48
C VAL A 130 -16.35 -3.78 10.20
N PRO A 131 -16.75 -4.88 9.53
CA PRO A 131 -17.31 -6.05 10.19
C PRO A 131 -16.39 -6.63 11.27
N PHE A 132 -15.06 -6.60 11.08
CA PHE A 132 -14.11 -7.10 12.10
C PHE A 132 -14.18 -6.33 13.42
N LEU A 133 -14.57 -5.05 13.37
CA LEU A 133 -14.75 -4.22 14.56
C LEU A 133 -16.06 -4.51 15.28
N LEU A 134 -17.04 -5.08 14.58
CA LEU A 134 -18.38 -5.34 15.09
C LEU A 134 -18.60 -6.78 15.57
N LEU A 135 -17.62 -7.66 15.38
CA LEU A 135 -17.71 -9.05 15.80
C LEU A 135 -17.78 -9.17 17.32
N PRO A 136 -18.77 -9.91 17.86
CA PRO A 136 -18.87 -10.17 19.28
C PRO A 136 -17.93 -11.29 19.73
N GLY A 137 -17.65 -11.35 21.04
CA GLY A 137 -16.97 -12.48 21.64
C GLY A 137 -15.46 -12.48 21.47
N ILE A 138 -14.87 -13.69 21.44
CA ILE A 138 -13.43 -13.90 21.35
C ILE A 138 -12.89 -13.51 19.98
N ASP A 139 -13.63 -13.80 18.92
CA ASP A 139 -13.25 -13.49 17.56
C ASP A 139 -13.10 -11.98 17.36
N GLY A 140 -14.03 -11.19 17.90
CA GLY A 140 -13.94 -9.73 17.87
C GLY A 140 -12.72 -9.20 18.62
N LYS A 141 -12.37 -9.79 19.76
CA LYS A 141 -11.18 -9.37 20.53
C LYS A 141 -9.88 -9.64 19.79
N ILE A 142 -9.85 -10.64 18.92
CA ILE A 142 -8.67 -11.00 18.11
C ILE A 142 -8.64 -10.16 16.83
N LEU A 143 -9.76 -10.01 16.14
CA LEU A 143 -9.82 -9.40 14.82
C LEU A 143 -9.94 -7.87 14.86
N ALA A 144 -10.56 -7.30 15.89
CA ALA A 144 -10.68 -5.85 16.03
C ALA A 144 -9.33 -5.11 16.05
N PRO A 145 -8.29 -5.56 16.77
CA PRO A 145 -6.97 -4.91 16.72
C PRO A 145 -6.34 -4.93 15.31
N ILE A 146 -6.56 -6.00 14.55
CA ILE A 146 -6.11 -6.11 13.15
C ILE A 146 -6.83 -5.05 12.31
N GLY A 147 -8.16 -4.98 12.42
CA GLY A 147 -8.99 -4.02 11.71
C GLY A 147 -8.63 -2.57 12.05
N ILE A 148 -8.43 -2.25 13.33
CA ILE A 148 -8.03 -0.92 13.78
C ILE A 148 -6.67 -0.53 13.19
N ALA A 149 -5.69 -1.43 13.25
CA ALA A 149 -4.36 -1.19 12.73
C ALA A 149 -4.38 -0.96 11.22
N TYR A 150 -5.12 -1.79 10.49
CA TYR A 150 -5.29 -1.66 9.05
C TYR A 150 -5.95 -0.33 8.68
N ILE A 151 -7.12 -0.03 9.26
CA ILE A 151 -7.89 1.19 8.97
C ILE A 151 -7.04 2.44 9.27
N THR A 152 -6.36 2.47 10.43
CA THR A 152 -5.50 3.60 10.79
C THR A 152 -4.38 3.80 9.80
N SER A 153 -3.71 2.72 9.39
CA SER A 153 -2.60 2.80 8.44
C SER A 153 -3.06 3.27 7.05
N MET A 154 -4.21 2.81 6.59
CA MET A 154 -4.78 3.22 5.30
C MET A 154 -5.18 4.70 5.32
N ILE A 155 -5.76 5.20 6.41
CA ILE A 155 -6.07 6.63 6.55
C ILE A 155 -4.79 7.47 6.57
N MET A 156 -3.76 7.02 7.30
CA MET A 156 -2.48 7.73 7.34
C MET A 156 -1.79 7.71 5.97
N SER A 157 -1.88 6.62 5.22
CA SER A 157 -1.39 6.53 3.84
C SER A 157 -2.05 7.57 2.94
N LEU A 158 -3.36 7.66 3.02
CA LEU A 158 -4.12 8.62 2.20
C LEU A 158 -3.73 10.07 2.50
N LEU A 159 -3.28 10.36 3.74
CA LEU A 159 -2.78 11.67 4.12
C LEU A 159 -1.35 11.93 3.64
N VAL A 160 -0.52 10.89 3.52
CA VAL A 160 0.88 10.97 3.05
C VAL A 160 0.95 11.06 1.53
N ALA A 161 0.03 10.38 0.82
CA ALA A 161 -0.06 10.40 -0.64
C ALA A 161 -0.59 11.76 -1.15
#